data_7496837f2a7d48154eab5779298b4637
#
_entry.id   7496837f2a7d48154eab5779298b4637
#
_cell.length_a   1.000
_cell.length_b   1.000
_cell.length_c   1.000
_cell.angle_alpha   90.00
_cell.angle_beta   90.00
_cell.angle_gamma   90.00
#
_symmetry.space_group_name_H-M   'P 1'
#
loop_
_entity.id
_entity.type
_entity.pdbx_description
1 polymer ?
#
loop_
_entity_poly.entity_id
_entity_poly.type
_entity_poly.pdbx_seq_one_letter_code
_entity_poly.pdbx_strand_id
1 'polypeptide(L)'
;EVDYVDLTWLINKSKFKNNDFWDEKIFLYFEAKDFSKRVKNNQNKIFIVDNINTFHIGSASHDNKFDYCLKLNRSWHYNWSKHYYNKKHFGIFFAYKKSLGFLIKLIFRFLNSVIFLNLKKSKLIMFEIYGLLCSMLGLPSFYRPYKN
;
A
#
# COMPACT_ATOMS: atom_id res chain seq x y z
N GLU A 1 -2.87 -20.30 -13.68
CA GLU A 1 -1.91 -19.19 -13.61
C GLU A 1 -2.66 -17.88 -13.36
N VAL A 2 -2.10 -17.02 -12.50
CA VAL A 2 -2.70 -15.72 -12.14
C VAL A 2 -1.64 -14.61 -12.14
N ASP A 3 -2.10 -13.35 -12.21
CA ASP A 3 -1.20 -12.20 -12.21
C ASP A 3 -0.76 -11.77 -10.81
N TYR A 4 -1.58 -12.07 -9.80
CA TYR A 4 -1.40 -11.53 -8.47
C TYR A 4 -2.18 -12.32 -7.42
N VAL A 5 -1.60 -12.48 -6.22
CA VAL A 5 -2.24 -13.05 -5.02
C VAL A 5 -1.92 -12.14 -3.83
N ASP A 6 -2.86 -11.98 -2.92
CA ASP A 6 -2.75 -10.98 -1.84
C ASP A 6 -2.49 -11.59 -0.45
N LEU A 7 -3.01 -12.77 -0.13
CA LEU A 7 -3.08 -13.22 1.26
C LEU A 7 -2.05 -14.29 1.64
N THR A 8 -2.16 -15.47 1.06
CA THR A 8 -1.36 -16.63 1.47
C THR A 8 -0.44 -17.06 0.35
N TRP A 9 0.84 -17.20 0.67
CA TRP A 9 1.88 -17.56 -0.28
C TRP A 9 2.60 -18.84 0.11
N LEU A 10 2.71 -19.76 -0.84
CA LEU A 10 3.68 -20.85 -0.82
C LEU A 10 4.79 -20.50 -1.81
N ILE A 11 6.00 -20.26 -1.32
CA ILE A 11 7.10 -19.77 -2.11
C ILE A 11 8.18 -20.85 -2.27
N ASN A 12 8.53 -21.17 -3.52
CA ASN A 12 9.69 -21.98 -3.80
C ASN A 12 10.97 -21.14 -3.66
N LYS A 13 11.63 -21.23 -2.51
CA LYS A 13 12.83 -20.45 -2.18
C LYS A 13 13.97 -20.63 -3.16
N SER A 14 14.13 -21.82 -3.78
CA SER A 14 15.23 -22.07 -4.72
C SER A 14 15.21 -21.19 -5.96
N LYS A 15 14.06 -20.58 -6.27
CA LYS A 15 13.87 -19.67 -7.41
C LYS A 15 14.27 -18.23 -7.09
N PHE A 16 14.60 -17.91 -5.85
CA PHE A 16 14.94 -16.55 -5.42
C PHE A 16 16.37 -16.50 -4.89
N LYS A 17 17.16 -15.59 -5.46
CA LYS A 17 18.49 -15.28 -4.95
C LYS A 17 18.36 -14.41 -3.69
N ASN A 18 19.16 -14.71 -2.66
CA ASN A 18 19.29 -13.86 -1.45
C ASN A 18 18.01 -13.65 -0.62
N ASN A 19 17.01 -14.52 -0.70
CA ASN A 19 15.74 -14.38 0.05
C ASN A 19 15.02 -13.01 -0.18
N ASP A 20 15.19 -12.40 -1.33
CA ASP A 20 14.59 -11.10 -1.70
C ASP A 20 13.09 -11.27 -2.02
N PHE A 21 12.30 -11.61 -1.00
CA PHE A 21 10.85 -11.80 -1.15
C PHE A 21 10.11 -10.48 -1.09
N TRP A 22 10.39 -9.66 -0.08
CA TRP A 22 9.68 -8.44 0.20
C TRP A 22 10.58 -7.22 0.08
N ASP A 23 10.06 -6.12 -0.47
CA ASP A 23 10.74 -4.84 -0.45
C ASP A 23 10.51 -4.18 0.92
N GLU A 24 11.55 -4.15 1.75
CA GLU A 24 11.51 -3.61 3.12
C GLU A 24 11.13 -2.12 3.19
N LYS A 25 11.23 -1.39 2.08
CA LYS A 25 10.75 0.00 2.00
C LYS A 25 9.23 0.09 2.03
N ILE A 26 8.53 -0.97 1.63
CA ILE A 26 7.06 -1.05 1.65
C ILE A 26 6.63 -1.63 3.00
N PHE A 27 6.19 -0.77 3.92
CA PHE A 27 5.71 -1.23 5.22
C PHE A 27 4.32 -1.86 5.18
N LEU A 28 3.41 -1.31 4.38
CA LEU A 28 2.02 -1.76 4.31
C LEU A 28 1.42 -1.41 2.95
N TYR A 29 0.67 -2.34 2.37
CA TYR A 29 0.06 -2.30 1.03
C TYR A 29 1.06 -2.26 -0.13
N PHE A 30 0.69 -2.88 -1.22
CA PHE A 30 1.47 -3.05 -2.45
C PHE A 30 2.66 -4.03 -2.33
N GLU A 31 2.96 -4.59 -1.14
CA GLU A 31 4.00 -5.60 -0.97
C GLU A 31 3.75 -6.84 -1.83
N ALA A 32 2.53 -7.39 -1.79
CA ALA A 32 2.15 -8.53 -2.60
C ALA A 32 2.14 -8.21 -4.10
N LYS A 33 1.71 -7.00 -4.48
CA LYS A 33 1.77 -6.53 -5.88
C LYS A 33 3.20 -6.37 -6.38
N ASP A 34 4.06 -5.79 -5.54
CA ASP A 34 5.48 -5.64 -5.86
C ASP A 34 6.15 -7.00 -6.06
N PHE A 35 5.89 -7.93 -5.13
CA PHE A 35 6.42 -9.28 -5.21
C PHE A 35 5.93 -10.01 -6.47
N SER A 36 4.61 -10.01 -6.72
CA SER A 36 4.04 -10.64 -7.92
C SER A 36 4.62 -10.06 -9.21
N LYS A 37 4.79 -8.75 -9.28
CA LYS A 37 5.39 -8.08 -10.44
C LYS A 37 6.85 -8.51 -10.64
N ARG A 38 7.64 -8.62 -9.57
CA ARG A 38 9.03 -9.10 -9.65
C ARG A 38 9.12 -10.57 -10.06
N VAL A 39 8.23 -11.42 -9.53
CA VAL A 39 8.12 -12.83 -9.92
C VAL A 39 7.92 -12.97 -11.43
N LYS A 40 6.96 -12.20 -11.97
CA LYS A 40 6.64 -12.24 -13.41
C LYS A 40 7.75 -11.64 -14.28
N ASN A 41 8.38 -10.55 -13.85
CA ASN A 41 9.50 -9.95 -14.56
C ASN A 41 10.70 -10.92 -14.67
N ASN A 42 10.85 -11.83 -13.70
CA ASN A 42 11.85 -12.91 -13.71
C ASN A 42 11.37 -14.17 -14.44
N GLN A 43 10.33 -14.06 -15.27
CA GLN A 43 9.75 -15.16 -16.04
C GLN A 43 9.27 -16.36 -15.19
N ASN A 44 9.03 -16.15 -13.91
CA ASN A 44 8.40 -17.13 -13.04
C ASN A 44 6.88 -16.98 -13.08
N LYS A 45 6.19 -18.05 -12.67
CA LYS A 45 4.73 -18.13 -12.71
C LYS A 45 4.13 -18.15 -11.32
N ILE A 46 2.91 -17.66 -11.21
CA ILE A 46 2.10 -17.66 -9.99
C ILE A 46 0.86 -18.50 -10.26
N PHE A 47 0.55 -19.44 -9.37
CA PHE A 47 -0.60 -20.32 -9.47
C PHE A 47 -1.47 -20.22 -8.23
N ILE A 48 -2.77 -20.36 -8.40
CA ILE A 48 -3.70 -20.64 -7.30
C ILE A 48 -3.78 -22.16 -7.16
N VAL A 49 -3.80 -22.64 -5.92
CA VAL A 49 -3.95 -24.05 -5.57
C VAL A 49 -5.36 -24.23 -5.01
N ASP A 50 -6.22 -24.88 -5.78
CA ASP A 50 -7.68 -24.94 -5.52
C ASP A 50 -8.06 -25.90 -4.38
N ASN A 51 -7.19 -26.85 -4.06
CA ASN A 51 -7.46 -27.90 -3.04
C ASN A 51 -6.93 -27.53 -1.64
N ILE A 52 -6.44 -26.30 -1.45
CA ILE A 52 -5.96 -25.80 -0.16
C ILE A 52 -6.82 -24.61 0.25
N ASN A 53 -7.52 -24.77 1.38
CA ASN A 53 -8.31 -23.70 1.97
C ASN A 53 -7.56 -23.05 3.13
N THR A 54 -7.49 -21.74 3.15
CA THR A 54 -6.94 -20.95 4.25
C THR A 54 -7.99 -20.04 4.83
N PHE A 55 -8.12 -20.02 6.16
CA PHE A 55 -9.05 -19.14 6.86
C PHE A 55 -8.33 -17.86 7.29
N HIS A 56 -8.82 -16.72 6.84
CA HIS A 56 -8.32 -15.41 7.24
C HIS A 56 -9.37 -14.67 8.07
N ILE A 57 -9.09 -14.51 9.37
CA ILE A 57 -9.96 -13.73 10.26
C ILE A 57 -9.51 -12.26 10.17
N GLY A 58 -10.19 -11.50 9.32
CA GLY A 58 -9.91 -10.07 9.17
C GLY A 58 -10.15 -9.30 10.47
N SER A 59 -9.28 -8.34 10.74
CA SER A 59 -9.39 -7.41 11.89
C SER A 59 -9.29 -8.06 13.29
N ALA A 60 -8.92 -9.34 13.40
CA ALA A 60 -8.79 -10.01 14.70
C ALA A 60 -7.58 -9.55 15.54
N SER A 61 -6.66 -8.81 14.94
CA SER A 61 -5.38 -8.45 15.57
C SER A 61 -5.39 -7.12 16.32
N HIS A 62 -6.53 -6.43 16.45
CA HIS A 62 -6.58 -5.15 17.14
C HIS A 62 -7.91 -4.92 17.86
N ASP A 63 -7.86 -4.10 18.91
CA ASP A 63 -9.01 -3.64 19.67
C ASP A 63 -9.75 -2.52 18.89
N ASN A 64 -11.07 -2.53 18.88
CA ASN A 64 -11.94 -1.57 18.19
C ASN A 64 -11.66 -0.10 18.58
N LYS A 65 -11.16 0.13 19.81
CA LYS A 65 -10.76 1.49 20.25
C LYS A 65 -9.69 2.14 19.37
N PHE A 66 -8.89 1.34 18.65
CA PHE A 66 -7.85 1.80 17.76
C PHE A 66 -8.27 1.94 16.29
N ASP A 67 -9.50 1.58 15.95
CA ASP A 67 -9.98 1.56 14.56
C ASP A 67 -9.71 2.85 13.77
N TYR A 68 -9.94 4.00 14.40
CA TYR A 68 -9.72 5.27 13.72
C TYR A 68 -8.24 5.55 13.45
N CYS A 69 -7.38 5.27 14.43
CA CYS A 69 -5.93 5.42 14.26
C CYS A 69 -5.40 4.46 13.19
N LEU A 70 -5.91 3.23 13.15
CA LEU A 70 -5.58 2.27 12.10
C LEU A 70 -6.04 2.72 10.73
N LYS A 71 -7.23 3.34 10.61
CA LYS A 71 -7.69 3.94 9.34
C LYS A 71 -6.73 5.05 8.86
N LEU A 72 -6.28 5.93 9.75
CA LEU A 72 -5.29 6.96 9.42
C LEU A 72 -3.98 6.33 8.94
N ASN A 73 -3.47 5.33 9.68
CA ASN A 73 -2.26 4.61 9.33
C ASN A 73 -2.36 3.94 7.95
N ARG A 74 -3.45 3.21 7.72
CA ARG A 74 -3.74 2.54 6.45
C ARG A 74 -3.82 3.52 5.30
N SER A 75 -4.49 4.66 5.47
CA SER A 75 -4.63 5.69 4.44
C SER A 75 -3.29 6.32 4.08
N TRP A 76 -2.44 6.59 5.08
CA TRP A 76 -1.11 7.13 4.87
C TRP A 76 -0.25 6.16 4.06
N HIS A 77 -0.14 4.90 4.53
CA HIS A 77 0.71 3.89 3.89
C HIS A 77 0.22 3.49 2.50
N TYR A 78 -1.09 3.37 2.30
CA TYR A 78 -1.64 3.03 0.99
C TYR A 78 -1.19 4.05 -0.09
N ASN A 79 -1.27 5.33 0.23
CA ASN A 79 -0.93 6.39 -0.73
C ASN A 79 0.58 6.53 -0.90
N TRP A 80 1.35 6.34 0.16
CA TRP A 80 2.80 6.29 0.09
C TRP A 80 3.26 5.13 -0.81
N SER A 81 2.81 3.93 -0.52
CA SER A 81 3.19 2.70 -1.23
C SER A 81 2.74 2.70 -2.68
N LYS A 82 1.57 3.27 -2.98
CA LYS A 82 1.06 3.40 -4.34
C LYS A 82 1.98 4.24 -5.22
N HIS A 83 2.44 5.40 -4.75
CA HIS A 83 3.39 6.22 -5.50
C HIS A 83 4.73 5.51 -5.66
N TYR A 84 5.27 4.97 -4.57
CA TYR A 84 6.53 4.23 -4.57
C TYR A 84 6.51 3.05 -5.55
N TYR A 85 5.46 2.23 -5.52
CA TYR A 85 5.26 1.12 -6.45
C TYR A 85 5.23 1.59 -7.91
N ASN A 86 4.49 2.66 -8.20
CA ASN A 86 4.43 3.21 -9.55
C ASN A 86 5.81 3.71 -10.01
N LYS A 87 6.55 4.39 -9.14
CA LYS A 87 7.91 4.87 -9.43
C LYS A 87 8.87 3.71 -9.71
N LYS A 88 8.80 2.66 -8.90
CA LYS A 88 9.67 1.48 -9.00
C LYS A 88 9.43 0.69 -10.30
N HIS A 89 8.17 0.49 -10.68
CA HIS A 89 7.82 -0.41 -11.79
C HIS A 89 7.52 0.26 -13.12
N PHE A 90 7.15 1.53 -13.12
CA PHE A 90 6.73 2.26 -14.33
C PHE A 90 7.51 3.56 -14.56
N GLY A 91 8.46 3.86 -13.68
CA GLY A 91 9.31 5.03 -13.79
C GLY A 91 8.72 6.31 -13.17
N ILE A 92 9.61 7.29 -13.01
CA ILE A 92 9.33 8.52 -12.27
C ILE A 92 8.22 9.36 -12.92
N PHE A 93 8.26 9.55 -14.23
CA PHE A 93 7.27 10.34 -14.95
C PHE A 93 5.84 9.79 -14.83
N PHE A 94 5.71 8.46 -14.97
CA PHE A 94 4.41 7.80 -14.79
C PHE A 94 3.89 7.98 -13.36
N ALA A 95 4.74 7.76 -12.36
CA ALA A 95 4.37 7.90 -10.96
C ALA A 95 3.88 9.33 -10.65
N TYR A 96 4.63 10.36 -11.06
CA TYR A 96 4.24 11.75 -10.82
C TYR A 96 2.97 12.13 -11.57
N LYS A 97 2.82 11.76 -12.84
CA LYS A 97 1.60 12.01 -13.63
C LYS A 97 0.35 11.44 -12.92
N LYS A 98 0.42 10.19 -12.45
CA LYS A 98 -0.68 9.54 -11.71
C LYS A 98 -0.93 10.19 -10.35
N SER A 99 0.15 10.53 -9.64
CA SER A 99 0.06 11.10 -8.30
C SER A 99 -0.46 12.53 -8.30
N LEU A 100 -0.04 13.39 -9.23
CA LEU A 100 -0.53 14.77 -9.35
C LEU A 100 -2.04 14.80 -9.66
N GLY A 101 -2.50 14.00 -10.61
CA GLY A 101 -3.93 13.92 -10.91
C GLY A 101 -4.76 13.41 -9.73
N PHE A 102 -4.19 12.48 -8.94
CA PHE A 102 -4.84 11.99 -7.73
C PHE A 102 -4.79 13.02 -6.59
N LEU A 103 -3.68 13.73 -6.42
CA LEU A 103 -3.53 14.79 -5.43
C LEU A 103 -4.58 15.91 -5.61
N ILE A 104 -4.81 16.34 -6.85
CA ILE A 104 -5.86 17.33 -7.17
C ILE A 104 -7.22 16.81 -6.68
N LYS A 105 -7.58 15.56 -6.97
CA LYS A 105 -8.83 14.96 -6.48
C LYS A 105 -8.91 14.93 -4.94
N LEU A 106 -7.80 14.64 -4.26
CA LEU A 106 -7.74 14.63 -2.80
C LEU A 106 -7.94 16.03 -2.23
N ILE A 107 -7.36 17.06 -2.85
CA ILE A 107 -7.54 18.47 -2.43
C ILE A 107 -9.02 18.86 -2.55
N PHE A 108 -9.69 18.59 -3.66
CA PHE A 108 -11.12 18.84 -3.80
C PHE A 108 -11.97 18.09 -2.77
N ARG A 109 -11.67 16.83 -2.52
CA ARG A 109 -12.34 16.03 -1.47
C ARG A 109 -12.10 16.62 -0.08
N PHE A 110 -10.90 17.10 0.19
CA PHE A 110 -10.56 17.77 1.45
C PHE A 110 -11.36 19.05 1.63
N LEU A 111 -11.35 19.96 0.66
CA LEU A 111 -12.12 21.19 0.70
C LEU A 111 -13.61 20.94 0.92
N ASN A 112 -14.21 20.01 0.18
CA ASN A 112 -15.59 19.62 0.40
C ASN A 112 -15.83 19.10 1.83
N SER A 113 -14.93 18.28 2.37
CA SER A 113 -15.12 17.75 3.72
C SER A 113 -15.00 18.83 4.81
N VAL A 114 -14.21 19.88 4.58
CA VAL A 114 -14.10 21.05 5.46
C VAL A 114 -15.37 21.90 5.39
N ILE A 115 -15.86 22.19 4.18
CA ILE A 115 -17.12 22.95 3.98
C ILE A 115 -18.29 22.30 4.71
N PHE A 116 -18.40 20.97 4.65
CA PHE A 116 -19.45 20.20 5.35
C PHE A 116 -19.11 19.87 6.81
N LEU A 117 -18.09 20.50 7.39
CA LEU A 117 -17.64 20.33 8.79
C LEU A 117 -17.40 18.86 9.21
N ASN A 118 -17.09 17.99 8.26
CA ASN A 118 -16.80 16.58 8.54
C ASN A 118 -15.33 16.38 8.96
N LEU A 119 -15.01 16.77 10.20
CA LEU A 119 -13.63 16.78 10.72
C LEU A 119 -12.94 15.41 10.66
N LYS A 120 -13.68 14.31 10.93
CA LYS A 120 -13.12 12.96 10.85
C LYS A 120 -12.69 12.61 9.42
N LYS A 121 -13.53 12.95 8.43
CA LYS A 121 -13.24 12.73 7.01
C LYS A 121 -12.12 13.64 6.53
N SER A 122 -12.10 14.91 6.93
CA SER A 122 -11.05 15.87 6.60
C SER A 122 -9.69 15.37 7.08
N LYS A 123 -9.60 14.90 8.34
CA LYS A 123 -8.37 14.34 8.89
C LYS A 123 -7.90 13.10 8.13
N LEU A 124 -8.82 12.22 7.73
CA LEU A 124 -8.48 11.02 6.94
C LEU A 124 -7.86 11.41 5.59
N ILE A 125 -8.49 12.35 4.86
CA ILE A 125 -8.00 12.81 3.56
C ILE A 125 -6.65 13.54 3.71
N MET A 126 -6.46 14.30 4.80
CA MET A 126 -5.17 14.92 5.08
C MET A 126 -4.06 13.87 5.22
N PHE A 127 -4.33 12.71 5.84
CA PHE A 127 -3.36 11.62 5.94
C PHE A 127 -3.12 10.94 4.59
N GLU A 128 -4.13 10.83 3.72
CA GLU A 128 -3.96 10.37 2.33
C GLU A 128 -2.99 11.29 1.56
N ILE A 129 -3.20 12.62 1.67
CA ILE A 129 -2.34 13.64 1.04
C ILE A 129 -0.93 13.56 1.61
N TYR A 130 -0.80 13.49 2.94
CA TYR A 130 0.50 13.47 3.63
C TYR A 130 1.34 12.26 3.20
N GLY A 131 0.78 11.05 3.20
CA GLY A 131 1.48 9.85 2.75
C GLY A 131 1.92 9.96 1.29
N LEU A 132 1.06 10.47 0.41
CA LEU A 132 1.38 10.69 -1.00
C LEU A 132 2.54 11.68 -1.17
N LEU A 133 2.49 12.83 -0.51
CA LEU A 133 3.53 13.85 -0.59
C LEU A 133 4.86 13.35 -0.05
N CYS A 134 4.87 12.63 1.08
CA CYS A 134 6.09 12.02 1.61
C CYS A 134 6.76 11.10 0.59
N SER A 135 5.98 10.27 -0.09
CA SER A 135 6.51 9.37 -1.13
C SER A 135 7.02 10.14 -2.36
N MET A 136 6.30 11.19 -2.80
CA MET A 136 6.74 12.04 -3.91
C MET A 136 8.05 12.75 -3.61
N LEU A 137 8.26 13.19 -2.35
CA LEU A 137 9.50 13.81 -1.88
C LEU A 137 10.62 12.79 -1.61
N GLY A 138 10.37 11.50 -1.78
CA GLY A 138 11.36 10.45 -1.55
C GLY A 138 11.62 10.12 -0.08
N LEU A 139 10.77 10.59 0.83
CA LEU A 139 10.87 10.26 2.24
C LEU A 139 10.50 8.79 2.50
N PRO A 140 11.13 8.12 3.48
CA PRO A 140 10.81 6.72 3.79
C PRO A 140 9.40 6.54 4.33
N SER A 141 8.92 5.30 4.35
CA SER A 141 7.65 4.90 4.92
C SER A 141 7.72 4.88 6.46
N PHE A 142 7.78 6.06 7.08
CA PHE A 142 8.11 6.22 8.51
C PHE A 142 6.91 6.31 9.45
N TYR A 143 5.70 6.62 8.96
CA TYR A 143 4.57 6.85 9.83
C TYR A 143 4.21 5.60 10.65
N ARG A 144 4.15 5.75 11.98
CA ARG A 144 3.76 4.72 12.95
C ARG A 144 2.88 5.38 14.01
N PRO A 145 1.57 5.04 14.11
CA PRO A 145 0.64 5.72 15.01
C PRO A 145 0.88 5.42 16.50
N TYR A 146 1.64 4.37 16.80
CA TYR A 146 1.85 3.86 18.15
C TYR A 146 3.35 3.78 18.52
N LYS A 147 4.14 4.78 18.18
CA LYS A 147 5.43 4.94 18.85
C LYS A 147 5.14 5.52 20.24
N ASN A 148 5.22 4.67 21.26
CA ASN A 148 5.42 5.10 22.63
C ASN A 148 6.75 5.84 22.75
#